data_3579265d12d96efb76a5ee4d2f86097b
#
_entry.id   3579265d12d96efb76a5ee4d2f86097b
#
_cell.length_a   1.000
_cell.length_b   1.000
_cell.length_c   1.000
_cell.angle_alpha   90.00
_cell.angle_beta   90.00
_cell.angle_gamma   90.00
#
_symmetry.space_group_name_H-M   'P 1'
#
loop_
_entity.id
_entity.type
_entity.pdbx_description
1 polymer ?
#
loop_
_entity_poly.entity_id
_entity_poly.type
_entity_poly.pdbx_seq_one_letter_code
_entity_poly.pdbx_strand_id
1 'polypeptide(L)'
;MWGIHHARLHTTLKIQQWLPLGSRILIALSGGQDSVCLTRLLLDLQPHWQWFLAAVHCDHRWRADSTANANFVRQLAQKWHLPCEVVCAPDLPKTEAAARSWRYQVFESMAKALDCTHVVTAHTQSDRAESLLLHLLRGTSPDGLATLLPSRSLGAIQLVRPLLGMTRAETAAFCQAYGLPIWQDETNHNVAYRRNRLRLELIPYLQQHFNPNLEEVLGQTAELLASDRAYFEAEVERLAPTVIREHPPALDRLRLRELPLALQRRLIQRFLRQHLKRGLNFRVIEAVRALITAGNGSQTASLPGGKHLRVCGRWIELVRPMPPPPAPVPPGQGGRSPPPSPLY
;
A
#
# COMPACT_ATOMS: atom_id res chain seq x y z
N MET A 1 -19.34 -26.96 13.83
CA MET A 1 -18.18 -27.89 13.87
C MET A 1 -17.05 -27.30 13.05
N TRP A 2 -15.82 -27.24 13.58
CA TRP A 2 -14.69 -26.69 12.84
C TRP A 2 -14.24 -27.65 11.75
N GLY A 3 -14.11 -27.14 10.52
CA GLY A 3 -13.48 -27.86 9.42
C GLY A 3 -12.00 -27.51 9.30
N ILE A 4 -11.33 -28.05 8.27
CA ILE A 4 -9.89 -27.89 8.03
C ILE A 4 -9.44 -26.42 7.93
N HIS A 5 -10.26 -25.56 7.32
CA HIS A 5 -9.93 -24.14 7.17
C HIS A 5 -9.99 -23.37 8.50
N HIS A 6 -10.90 -23.75 9.40
CA HIS A 6 -10.93 -23.19 10.76
C HIS A 6 -9.68 -23.55 11.55
N ALA A 7 -9.28 -24.83 11.52
CA ALA A 7 -8.10 -25.32 12.22
C ALA A 7 -6.82 -24.64 11.68
N ARG A 8 -6.70 -24.52 10.34
CA ARG A 8 -5.57 -23.85 9.69
C ARG A 8 -5.49 -22.38 10.06
N LEU A 9 -6.60 -21.65 9.99
CA LEU A 9 -6.66 -20.25 10.37
C LEU A 9 -6.35 -20.06 11.86
N HIS A 10 -6.96 -20.86 12.73
CA HIS A 10 -6.71 -20.84 14.17
C HIS A 10 -5.23 -21.05 14.50
N THR A 11 -4.60 -22.06 13.89
CA THR A 11 -3.17 -22.35 14.09
C THR A 11 -2.30 -21.18 13.62
N THR A 12 -2.58 -20.62 12.43
CA THR A 12 -1.87 -19.46 11.91
C THR A 12 -1.97 -18.26 12.84
N LEU A 13 -3.17 -17.93 13.31
CA LEU A 13 -3.39 -16.81 14.22
C LEU A 13 -2.71 -17.00 15.57
N LYS A 14 -2.67 -18.24 16.07
CA LYS A 14 -2.00 -18.60 17.33
C LYS A 14 -0.49 -18.42 17.21
N ILE A 15 0.12 -18.85 16.11
CA ILE A 15 1.56 -18.73 15.88
C ILE A 15 1.97 -17.28 15.62
N GLN A 16 1.23 -16.59 14.78
CA GLN A 16 1.59 -15.26 14.28
C GLN A 16 1.14 -14.10 15.17
N GLN A 17 0.25 -14.36 16.12
CA GLN A 17 -0.30 -13.36 17.05
C GLN A 17 -0.89 -12.11 16.36
N TRP A 18 -1.39 -12.26 15.12
CA TRP A 18 -1.93 -11.12 14.34
C TRP A 18 -3.23 -10.56 14.90
N LEU A 19 -4.04 -11.41 15.53
CA LEU A 19 -5.33 -11.06 16.14
C LEU A 19 -5.36 -11.66 17.55
N PRO A 20 -4.80 -10.96 18.56
CA PRO A 20 -4.74 -11.46 19.94
C PRO A 20 -6.11 -11.75 20.54
N LEU A 21 -6.12 -12.53 21.62
CA LEU A 21 -7.31 -12.80 22.43
C LEU A 21 -7.97 -11.49 22.87
N GLY A 22 -9.29 -11.39 22.81
CA GLY A 22 -10.04 -10.21 23.20
C GLY A 22 -9.93 -9.00 22.27
N SER A 23 -9.27 -9.13 21.11
CA SER A 23 -9.15 -8.03 20.15
C SER A 23 -10.51 -7.52 19.67
N ARG A 24 -10.56 -6.22 19.38
CA ARG A 24 -11.70 -5.59 18.70
C ARG A 24 -11.36 -5.44 17.21
N ILE A 25 -12.14 -6.09 16.34
CA ILE A 25 -11.82 -6.31 14.93
C ILE A 25 -12.91 -5.72 14.05
N LEU A 26 -12.52 -4.89 13.10
CA LEU A 26 -13.36 -4.39 12.01
C LEU A 26 -13.11 -5.21 10.74
N ILE A 27 -14.15 -5.85 10.21
CA ILE A 27 -14.10 -6.71 9.02
C ILE A 27 -14.50 -5.90 7.78
N ALA A 28 -13.63 -5.84 6.77
CA ALA A 28 -13.97 -5.27 5.47
C ALA A 28 -14.82 -6.26 4.67
N LEU A 29 -16.15 -6.12 4.74
CA LEU A 29 -17.12 -7.02 4.13
C LEU A 29 -17.64 -6.44 2.81
N SER A 30 -17.17 -6.99 1.67
CA SER A 30 -17.62 -6.56 0.34
C SER A 30 -18.84 -7.30 -0.19
N GLY A 31 -19.22 -8.42 0.43
CA GLY A 31 -20.25 -9.34 -0.05
C GLY A 31 -19.73 -10.39 -1.04
N GLY A 32 -18.55 -10.20 -1.60
CA GLY A 32 -17.91 -11.20 -2.48
C GLY A 32 -17.39 -12.41 -1.70
N GLN A 33 -17.17 -13.51 -2.41
CA GLN A 33 -16.79 -14.82 -1.92
C GLN A 33 -15.74 -14.80 -0.79
N ASP A 34 -14.59 -14.14 -1.04
CA ASP A 34 -13.47 -14.17 -0.08
C ASP A 34 -13.83 -13.42 1.22
N SER A 35 -14.55 -12.29 1.12
CA SER A 35 -14.97 -11.52 2.29
C SER A 35 -16.05 -12.24 3.11
N VAL A 36 -16.95 -12.95 2.45
CA VAL A 36 -17.98 -13.80 3.09
C VAL A 36 -17.31 -14.98 3.81
N CYS A 37 -16.36 -15.66 3.15
CA CYS A 37 -15.57 -16.74 3.74
C CYS A 37 -14.81 -16.25 4.99
N LEU A 38 -14.07 -15.14 4.89
CA LEU A 38 -13.34 -14.57 6.03
C LEU A 38 -14.27 -14.26 7.20
N THR A 39 -15.39 -13.58 6.93
CA THR A 39 -16.33 -13.17 7.96
C THR A 39 -16.89 -14.39 8.68
N ARG A 40 -17.27 -15.43 7.93
CA ARG A 40 -17.80 -16.67 8.51
C ARG A 40 -16.75 -17.37 9.38
N LEU A 41 -15.53 -17.51 8.91
CA LEU A 41 -14.44 -18.11 9.68
C LEU A 41 -14.17 -17.35 10.99
N LEU A 42 -14.18 -16.01 10.96
CA LEU A 42 -13.97 -15.21 12.17
C LEU A 42 -15.12 -15.30 13.15
N LEU A 43 -16.37 -15.33 12.68
CA LEU A 43 -17.55 -15.54 13.53
C LEU A 43 -17.51 -16.92 14.21
N ASP A 44 -17.12 -17.98 13.49
CA ASP A 44 -17.01 -19.32 14.05
C ASP A 44 -15.88 -19.45 15.09
N LEU A 45 -14.81 -18.68 14.92
CA LEU A 45 -13.68 -18.63 15.85
C LEU A 45 -13.89 -17.65 17.02
N GLN A 46 -14.80 -16.70 16.89
CA GLN A 46 -15.06 -15.62 17.83
C GLN A 46 -15.21 -16.08 19.28
N PRO A 47 -16.02 -17.10 19.61
CA PRO A 47 -16.20 -17.53 21.01
C PRO A 47 -14.89 -18.02 21.65
N HIS A 48 -14.05 -18.67 20.85
CA HIS A 48 -12.77 -19.20 21.33
C HIS A 48 -11.73 -18.08 21.60
N TRP A 49 -11.76 -17.02 20.76
CA TRP A 49 -10.83 -15.90 20.86
C TRP A 49 -11.37 -14.68 21.60
N GLN A 50 -12.64 -14.72 22.03
CA GLN A 50 -13.32 -13.64 22.75
C GLN A 50 -13.25 -12.29 22.00
N TRP A 51 -13.26 -12.31 20.67
CA TRP A 51 -13.19 -11.10 19.86
C TRP A 51 -14.51 -10.31 19.90
N PHE A 52 -14.41 -8.99 19.89
CA PHE A 52 -15.48 -8.15 19.40
C PHE A 52 -15.34 -8.03 17.88
N LEU A 53 -16.40 -8.34 17.15
CA LEU A 53 -16.44 -8.27 15.68
C LEU A 53 -17.48 -7.23 15.23
N ALA A 54 -17.08 -6.35 14.31
CA ALA A 54 -17.95 -5.48 13.55
C ALA A 54 -17.55 -5.50 12.07
N ALA A 55 -18.42 -5.11 11.16
CA ALA A 55 -18.15 -5.06 9.74
C ALA A 55 -18.31 -3.66 9.17
N VAL A 56 -17.59 -3.38 8.09
CA VAL A 56 -17.78 -2.19 7.26
C VAL A 56 -17.84 -2.59 5.78
N HIS A 57 -18.86 -2.09 5.09
CA HIS A 57 -18.98 -2.16 3.64
C HIS A 57 -18.68 -0.79 3.03
N CYS A 58 -17.77 -0.76 2.07
CA CYS A 58 -17.40 0.46 1.34
C CYS A 58 -18.07 0.46 -0.04
N ASP A 59 -19.12 1.24 -0.22
CA ASP A 59 -19.78 1.42 -1.49
C ASP A 59 -19.13 2.55 -2.31
N HIS A 60 -18.42 2.16 -3.36
CA HIS A 60 -17.73 3.10 -4.27
C HIS A 60 -18.65 3.76 -5.28
N ARG A 61 -19.91 3.32 -5.41
CA ARG A 61 -20.89 3.75 -6.41
C ARG A 61 -20.44 3.60 -7.87
N TRP A 62 -19.45 2.77 -8.15
CA TRP A 62 -18.94 2.57 -9.51
C TRP A 62 -19.85 1.74 -10.41
N ARG A 63 -20.76 0.99 -9.81
CA ARG A 63 -21.64 0.06 -10.51
C ARG A 63 -23.08 0.43 -10.31
N ALA A 64 -23.90 0.13 -11.31
CA ALA A 64 -25.34 0.34 -11.23
C ALA A 64 -26.00 -0.51 -10.11
N ASP A 65 -25.40 -1.67 -9.79
CA ASP A 65 -25.88 -2.61 -8.77
C ASP A 65 -25.29 -2.37 -7.37
N SER A 66 -24.53 -1.29 -7.16
CA SER A 66 -23.84 -1.03 -5.89
C SER A 66 -24.81 -0.93 -4.69
N THR A 67 -25.96 -0.29 -4.89
CA THR A 67 -27.03 -0.22 -3.87
C THR A 67 -27.58 -1.59 -3.52
N ALA A 68 -27.79 -2.46 -4.51
CA ALA A 68 -28.27 -3.82 -4.30
C ALA A 68 -27.23 -4.65 -3.53
N ASN A 69 -25.93 -4.50 -3.88
CA ASN A 69 -24.83 -5.11 -3.13
C ASN A 69 -24.80 -4.64 -1.67
N ALA A 70 -24.93 -3.33 -1.42
CA ALA A 70 -24.95 -2.77 -0.07
C ALA A 70 -26.12 -3.34 0.76
N ASN A 71 -27.30 -3.49 0.16
CA ASN A 71 -28.47 -4.10 0.80
C ASN A 71 -28.24 -5.58 1.09
N PHE A 72 -27.64 -6.32 0.16
CA PHE A 72 -27.25 -7.71 0.36
C PHE A 72 -26.31 -7.85 1.56
N VAL A 73 -25.28 -7.01 1.68
CA VAL A 73 -24.34 -7.03 2.80
C VAL A 73 -25.03 -6.73 4.12
N ARG A 74 -25.95 -5.74 4.17
CA ARG A 74 -26.74 -5.45 5.39
C ARG A 74 -27.56 -6.64 5.83
N GLN A 75 -28.29 -7.29 4.91
CA GLN A 75 -29.10 -8.47 5.20
C GLN A 75 -28.24 -9.63 5.69
N LEU A 76 -27.09 -9.87 5.06
CA LEU A 76 -26.15 -10.91 5.47
C LEU A 76 -25.60 -10.67 6.87
N ALA A 77 -25.18 -9.45 7.16
CA ALA A 77 -24.69 -9.06 8.48
C ALA A 77 -25.79 -9.18 9.56
N GLN A 78 -27.00 -8.75 9.25
CA GLN A 78 -28.17 -8.90 10.15
C GLN A 78 -28.45 -10.39 10.46
N LYS A 79 -28.43 -11.25 9.44
CA LYS A 79 -28.60 -12.71 9.62
C LYS A 79 -27.53 -13.32 10.53
N TRP A 80 -26.34 -12.74 10.55
CA TRP A 80 -25.22 -13.19 11.38
C TRP A 80 -25.10 -12.44 12.71
N HIS A 81 -26.04 -11.56 13.04
CA HIS A 81 -26.02 -10.70 14.22
C HIS A 81 -24.68 -9.91 14.35
N LEU A 82 -24.11 -9.54 13.20
CA LEU A 82 -22.85 -8.81 13.10
C LEU A 82 -23.14 -7.30 12.91
N PRO A 83 -22.74 -6.42 13.84
CA PRO A 83 -22.80 -4.97 13.63
C PRO A 83 -22.11 -4.60 12.31
N CYS A 84 -22.81 -3.88 11.42
CA CYS A 84 -22.28 -3.56 10.09
C CYS A 84 -22.68 -2.16 9.67
N GLU A 85 -21.68 -1.36 9.32
CA GLU A 85 -21.86 -0.04 8.74
C GLU A 85 -21.62 -0.06 7.23
N VAL A 86 -22.45 0.68 6.50
CA VAL A 86 -22.31 0.86 5.06
C VAL A 86 -21.92 2.32 4.80
N VAL A 87 -20.72 2.52 4.30
CA VAL A 87 -20.18 3.85 4.00
C VAL A 87 -20.12 4.02 2.49
N CYS A 88 -20.84 5.04 2.00
CA CYS A 88 -20.84 5.39 0.57
C CYS A 88 -19.78 6.45 0.27
N ALA A 89 -19.09 6.31 -0.87
CA ALA A 89 -18.18 7.35 -1.32
C ALA A 89 -18.94 8.66 -1.61
N PRO A 90 -18.47 9.80 -1.09
CA PRO A 90 -19.12 11.09 -1.35
C PRO A 90 -19.14 11.44 -2.85
N ASP A 91 -18.01 11.19 -3.51
CA ASP A 91 -17.82 11.36 -4.96
C ASP A 91 -17.38 10.04 -5.59
N LEU A 92 -17.67 9.87 -6.89
CA LEU A 92 -17.16 8.73 -7.67
C LEU A 92 -15.62 8.80 -7.76
N PRO A 93 -14.89 7.85 -7.17
CA PRO A 93 -13.43 7.85 -7.28
C PRO A 93 -13.02 7.68 -8.75
N LYS A 94 -12.22 8.62 -9.27
CA LYS A 94 -11.81 8.62 -10.69
C LYS A 94 -10.84 7.51 -11.06
N THR A 95 -10.20 6.88 -10.09
CA THR A 95 -9.19 5.82 -10.31
C THR A 95 -9.26 4.76 -9.22
N GLU A 96 -8.80 3.55 -9.53
CA GLU A 96 -8.64 2.46 -8.54
C GLU A 96 -7.77 2.87 -7.34
N ALA A 97 -6.71 3.66 -7.59
CA ALA A 97 -5.85 4.16 -6.52
C ALA A 97 -6.60 5.13 -5.58
N ALA A 98 -7.44 6.01 -6.12
CA ALA A 98 -8.28 6.91 -5.32
C ALA A 98 -9.30 6.14 -4.48
N ALA A 99 -9.97 5.15 -5.09
CA ALA A 99 -10.90 4.26 -4.40
C ALA A 99 -10.24 3.47 -3.26
N ARG A 100 -9.03 2.98 -3.54
CA ARG A 100 -8.23 2.28 -2.52
C ARG A 100 -7.87 3.22 -1.36
N SER A 101 -7.40 4.44 -1.65
CA SER A 101 -7.05 5.44 -0.63
C SER A 101 -8.26 5.77 0.25
N TRP A 102 -9.42 6.03 -0.38
CA TRP A 102 -10.66 6.30 0.32
C TRP A 102 -11.08 5.14 1.23
N ARG A 103 -11.04 3.88 0.76
CA ARG A 103 -11.34 2.71 1.60
C ARG A 103 -10.48 2.66 2.86
N TYR A 104 -9.18 2.93 2.75
CA TYR A 104 -8.31 2.92 3.94
C TYR A 104 -8.66 4.04 4.92
N GLN A 105 -9.05 5.24 4.43
CA GLN A 105 -9.54 6.32 5.28
C GLN A 105 -10.84 5.92 6.00
N VAL A 106 -11.77 5.23 5.29
CA VAL A 106 -12.98 4.68 5.91
C VAL A 106 -12.61 3.65 6.98
N PHE A 107 -11.66 2.76 6.71
CA PHE A 107 -11.21 1.76 7.70
C PHE A 107 -10.67 2.42 8.96
N GLU A 108 -9.81 3.44 8.83
CA GLU A 108 -9.26 4.17 9.97
C GLU A 108 -10.34 4.90 10.78
N SER A 109 -11.25 5.61 10.10
CA SER A 109 -12.32 6.35 10.76
C SER A 109 -13.32 5.44 11.48
N MET A 110 -13.71 4.33 10.82
CA MET A 110 -14.64 3.37 11.41
C MET A 110 -14.02 2.56 12.55
N ALA A 111 -12.75 2.16 12.40
CA ALA A 111 -12.04 1.49 13.48
C ALA A 111 -11.96 2.39 14.73
N LYS A 112 -11.66 3.67 14.54
CA LYS A 112 -11.67 4.66 15.65
C LYS A 112 -13.06 4.82 16.27
N ALA A 113 -14.11 4.93 15.46
CA ALA A 113 -15.48 5.11 15.95
C ALA A 113 -16.00 3.91 16.74
N LEU A 114 -15.56 2.69 16.39
CA LEU A 114 -15.95 1.44 17.04
C LEU A 114 -14.90 0.93 18.04
N ASP A 115 -13.87 1.71 18.33
CA ASP A 115 -12.76 1.34 19.20
C ASP A 115 -12.10 0.01 18.78
N CYS A 116 -11.99 -0.23 17.46
CA CYS A 116 -11.33 -1.40 16.90
C CYS A 116 -9.83 -1.18 16.76
N THR A 117 -9.05 -2.13 17.24
CA THR A 117 -7.58 -2.13 17.16
C THR A 117 -7.05 -2.75 15.86
N HIS A 118 -7.88 -3.59 15.24
CA HIS A 118 -7.54 -4.33 14.03
C HIS A 118 -8.59 -4.15 12.94
N VAL A 119 -8.12 -4.08 11.70
CA VAL A 119 -8.95 -4.18 10.49
C VAL A 119 -8.52 -5.42 9.72
N VAL A 120 -9.47 -6.26 9.31
CA VAL A 120 -9.18 -7.44 8.51
C VAL A 120 -9.73 -7.31 7.10
N THR A 121 -8.94 -7.76 6.11
CA THR A 121 -9.34 -7.79 4.70
C THR A 121 -9.11 -9.18 4.13
N ALA A 122 -10.00 -9.60 3.24
CA ALA A 122 -10.06 -10.96 2.70
C ALA A 122 -9.15 -11.17 1.47
N HIS A 123 -7.93 -10.62 1.50
CA HIS A 123 -6.96 -10.93 0.45
C HIS A 123 -6.46 -12.36 0.59
N THR A 124 -6.44 -13.08 -0.52
CA THR A 124 -6.07 -14.49 -0.63
C THR A 124 -4.65 -14.68 -1.16
N GLN A 125 -4.18 -15.93 -1.18
CA GLN A 125 -2.94 -16.34 -1.84
C GLN A 125 -2.98 -16.00 -3.35
N SER A 126 -4.12 -16.22 -4.01
CA SER A 126 -4.34 -15.85 -5.41
C SER A 126 -4.15 -14.35 -5.64
N ASP A 127 -4.67 -13.49 -4.75
CA ASP A 127 -4.45 -12.03 -4.83
C ASP A 127 -2.98 -11.64 -4.67
N ARG A 128 -2.23 -12.38 -3.83
CA ARG A 128 -0.78 -12.18 -3.66
C ARG A 128 -0.03 -12.54 -4.95
N ALA A 129 -0.35 -13.68 -5.56
CA ALA A 129 0.23 -14.12 -6.83
C ALA A 129 -0.06 -13.11 -7.96
N GLU A 130 -1.33 -12.68 -8.11
CA GLU A 130 -1.71 -11.64 -9.06
C GLU A 130 -0.93 -10.35 -8.86
N SER A 131 -0.79 -9.90 -7.63
CA SER A 131 -0.11 -8.65 -7.30
C SER A 131 1.39 -8.73 -7.58
N LEU A 132 2.04 -9.86 -7.25
CA LEU A 132 3.45 -10.08 -7.54
C LEU A 132 3.71 -10.07 -9.04
N LEU A 133 2.93 -10.82 -9.84
CA LEU A 133 3.04 -10.83 -11.30
C LEU A 133 2.80 -9.45 -11.91
N LEU A 134 1.77 -8.71 -11.45
CA LEU A 134 1.51 -7.35 -11.93
C LEU A 134 2.69 -6.40 -11.66
N HIS A 135 3.31 -6.51 -10.50
CA HIS A 135 4.45 -5.68 -10.14
C HIS A 135 5.68 -6.07 -10.94
N LEU A 136 5.93 -7.36 -11.13
CA LEU A 136 7.03 -7.87 -11.94
C LEU A 136 6.92 -7.38 -13.40
N LEU A 137 5.74 -7.50 -14.00
CA LEU A 137 5.47 -7.06 -15.38
C LEU A 137 5.56 -5.54 -15.59
N ARG A 138 5.32 -4.76 -14.53
CA ARG A 138 5.49 -3.28 -14.57
C ARG A 138 6.93 -2.84 -14.35
N GLY A 139 7.80 -3.72 -13.93
CA GLY A 139 9.14 -3.40 -13.47
C GLY A 139 9.09 -2.74 -12.08
N THR A 140 9.59 -3.42 -11.08
CA THR A 140 9.65 -2.90 -9.71
C THR A 140 10.92 -3.36 -9.02
N SER A 141 11.27 -2.72 -7.90
CA SER A 141 12.34 -3.19 -7.03
C SER A 141 11.91 -4.43 -6.24
N PRO A 142 12.85 -5.20 -5.66
CA PRO A 142 12.50 -6.30 -4.74
C PRO A 142 11.52 -5.89 -3.64
N ASP A 143 11.63 -4.66 -3.10
CA ASP A 143 10.70 -4.14 -2.10
C ASP A 143 9.26 -4.03 -2.63
N GLY A 144 9.10 -3.73 -3.91
CA GLY A 144 7.78 -3.69 -4.55
C GLY A 144 7.20 -5.07 -4.85
N LEU A 145 8.04 -6.12 -4.92
CA LEU A 145 7.60 -7.51 -5.05
C LEU A 145 7.14 -8.11 -3.71
N ALA A 146 7.58 -7.57 -2.58
CA ALA A 146 7.07 -7.90 -1.25
C ALA A 146 5.62 -7.41 -1.09
N THR A 147 4.69 -8.01 -1.83
CA THR A 147 3.30 -7.58 -1.92
C THR A 147 2.43 -8.18 -0.84
N LEU A 148 1.38 -7.47 -0.47
CA LEU A 148 0.32 -7.95 0.43
C LEU A 148 0.89 -8.61 1.70
N LEU A 149 1.62 -7.83 2.51
CA LEU A 149 2.08 -8.31 3.82
C LEU A 149 0.92 -8.86 4.65
N PRO A 150 1.12 -9.95 5.40
CA PRO A 150 0.08 -10.53 6.27
C PRO A 150 -0.47 -9.52 7.28
N SER A 151 0.41 -8.70 7.84
CA SER A 151 0.04 -7.61 8.75
C SER A 151 0.86 -6.36 8.43
N ARG A 152 0.27 -5.18 8.64
CA ARG A 152 0.97 -3.90 8.59
C ARG A 152 0.23 -2.84 9.39
N SER A 153 0.94 -1.85 9.86
CA SER A 153 0.32 -0.68 10.49
C SER A 153 -0.48 0.15 9.46
N LEU A 154 -1.61 0.66 9.92
CA LEU A 154 -2.46 1.61 9.20
C LEU A 154 -2.86 2.69 10.21
N GLY A 155 -2.11 3.80 10.25
CA GLY A 155 -2.24 4.77 11.33
C GLY A 155 -2.01 4.10 12.71
N ALA A 156 -2.97 4.25 13.60
CA ALA A 156 -2.95 3.67 14.95
C ALA A 156 -3.44 2.21 15.01
N ILE A 157 -3.94 1.65 13.91
CA ILE A 157 -4.53 0.30 13.86
C ILE A 157 -3.65 -0.68 13.08
N GLN A 158 -3.88 -1.98 13.26
CA GLN A 158 -3.25 -3.04 12.49
C GLN A 158 -4.19 -3.52 11.38
N LEU A 159 -3.70 -3.50 10.14
CA LEU A 159 -4.37 -4.11 8.99
C LEU A 159 -3.86 -5.53 8.80
N VAL A 160 -4.75 -6.52 8.92
CA VAL A 160 -4.41 -7.95 8.86
C VAL A 160 -5.09 -8.62 7.65
N ARG A 161 -4.44 -9.61 7.07
CA ARG A 161 -4.94 -10.41 5.93
C ARG A 161 -4.88 -11.90 6.26
N PRO A 162 -5.88 -12.40 7.00
CA PRO A 162 -5.83 -13.75 7.54
C PRO A 162 -5.89 -14.85 6.47
N LEU A 163 -6.43 -14.56 5.27
CA LEU A 163 -6.60 -15.54 4.19
C LEU A 163 -5.42 -15.63 3.21
N LEU A 164 -4.28 -14.99 3.47
CA LEU A 164 -3.13 -15.04 2.55
C LEU A 164 -2.53 -16.44 2.38
N GLY A 165 -2.86 -17.39 3.24
CA GLY A 165 -2.53 -18.79 3.07
C GLY A 165 -3.62 -19.62 2.38
N MET A 166 -4.73 -19.04 1.94
CA MET A 166 -5.83 -19.72 1.25
C MET A 166 -5.93 -19.21 -0.19
N THR A 167 -6.15 -20.13 -1.12
CA THR A 167 -6.44 -19.81 -2.51
C THR A 167 -7.91 -19.36 -2.67
N ARG A 168 -8.21 -18.70 -3.78
CA ARG A 168 -9.59 -18.35 -4.13
C ARG A 168 -10.45 -19.59 -4.39
N ALA A 169 -9.88 -20.70 -4.85
CA ALA A 169 -10.58 -21.96 -5.01
C ALA A 169 -10.99 -22.55 -3.64
N GLU A 170 -10.12 -22.47 -2.64
CA GLU A 170 -10.43 -22.92 -1.27
C GLU A 170 -11.53 -22.06 -0.63
N THR A 171 -11.52 -20.72 -0.83
CA THR A 171 -12.61 -19.88 -0.31
C THR A 171 -13.92 -20.14 -1.01
N ALA A 172 -13.93 -20.46 -2.32
CA ALA A 172 -15.12 -20.89 -3.06
C ALA A 172 -15.67 -22.21 -2.50
N ALA A 173 -14.83 -23.22 -2.36
CA ALA A 173 -15.21 -24.52 -1.82
C ALA A 173 -15.78 -24.38 -0.38
N PHE A 174 -15.17 -23.52 0.44
CA PHE A 174 -15.69 -23.23 1.78
C PHE A 174 -17.09 -22.60 1.70
N CYS A 175 -17.30 -21.56 0.91
CA CYS A 175 -18.60 -20.92 0.76
C CYS A 175 -19.66 -21.91 0.27
N GLN A 176 -19.33 -22.77 -0.69
CA GLN A 176 -20.22 -23.80 -1.21
C GLN A 176 -20.56 -24.84 -0.13
N ALA A 177 -19.57 -25.36 0.60
CA ALA A 177 -19.77 -26.39 1.63
C ALA A 177 -20.65 -25.89 2.79
N TYR A 178 -20.60 -24.60 3.11
CA TYR A 178 -21.41 -23.99 4.17
C TYR A 178 -22.68 -23.31 3.65
N GLY A 179 -23.01 -23.42 2.36
CA GLY A 179 -24.19 -22.80 1.75
C GLY A 179 -24.25 -21.29 1.94
N LEU A 180 -23.09 -20.61 1.90
CA LEU A 180 -23.02 -19.18 2.15
C LEU A 180 -23.47 -18.39 0.92
N PRO A 181 -24.36 -17.41 1.07
CA PRO A 181 -24.73 -16.54 -0.03
C PRO A 181 -23.56 -15.60 -0.37
N ILE A 182 -23.24 -15.45 -1.64
CA ILE A 182 -22.19 -14.58 -2.15
C ILE A 182 -22.77 -13.63 -3.20
N TRP A 183 -22.29 -12.38 -3.22
CA TRP A 183 -22.60 -11.44 -4.26
C TRP A 183 -21.68 -11.69 -5.46
N GLN A 184 -22.29 -11.98 -6.61
CA GLN A 184 -21.55 -12.14 -7.86
C GLN A 184 -21.32 -10.78 -8.51
N ASP A 185 -20.06 -10.42 -8.68
CA ASP A 185 -19.65 -9.18 -9.36
C ASP A 185 -19.29 -9.49 -10.81
N GLU A 186 -20.14 -9.07 -11.74
CA GLU A 186 -19.97 -9.31 -13.19
C GLU A 186 -18.67 -8.69 -13.72
N THR A 187 -18.18 -7.62 -13.08
CA THR A 187 -16.93 -6.98 -13.51
C THR A 187 -15.70 -7.86 -13.32
N ASN A 188 -15.78 -8.91 -12.51
CA ASN A 188 -14.69 -9.89 -12.31
C ASN A 188 -14.35 -10.70 -13.57
N HIS A 189 -15.25 -10.78 -14.54
CA HIS A 189 -15.04 -11.48 -15.81
C HIS A 189 -14.51 -10.57 -16.92
N ASN A 190 -14.42 -9.27 -16.71
CA ASN A 190 -13.96 -8.33 -17.72
C ASN A 190 -12.42 -8.33 -17.85
N VAL A 191 -11.91 -9.00 -18.88
CA VAL A 191 -10.47 -9.14 -19.18
C VAL A 191 -9.81 -7.84 -19.68
N ALA A 192 -10.56 -6.76 -19.90
CA ALA A 192 -9.98 -5.44 -20.15
C ALA A 192 -9.18 -4.95 -18.92
N TYR A 193 -9.56 -5.37 -17.73
CA TYR A 193 -8.79 -5.12 -16.53
C TYR A 193 -7.59 -6.07 -16.46
N ARG A 194 -6.38 -5.51 -16.39
CA ARG A 194 -5.12 -6.28 -16.36
C ARG A 194 -5.10 -7.36 -15.28
N ARG A 195 -5.68 -7.09 -14.12
CA ARG A 195 -5.74 -8.04 -13.01
C ARG A 195 -6.64 -9.22 -13.33
N ASN A 196 -7.79 -8.98 -13.94
CA ASN A 196 -8.69 -10.05 -14.37
C ASN A 196 -8.06 -10.89 -15.49
N ARG A 197 -7.34 -10.25 -16.43
CA ARG A 197 -6.60 -10.98 -17.47
C ARG A 197 -5.54 -11.91 -16.88
N LEU A 198 -4.78 -11.45 -15.87
CA LEU A 198 -3.83 -12.34 -15.17
C LEU A 198 -4.54 -13.53 -14.54
N ARG A 199 -5.65 -13.28 -13.86
CA ARG A 199 -6.44 -14.30 -13.15
C ARG A 199 -7.08 -15.32 -14.09
N LEU A 200 -7.67 -14.86 -15.19
CA LEU A 200 -8.48 -15.69 -16.06
C LEU A 200 -7.71 -16.35 -17.21
N GLU A 201 -6.58 -15.75 -17.60
CA GLU A 201 -5.81 -16.22 -18.75
C GLU A 201 -4.39 -16.67 -18.36
N LEU A 202 -3.56 -15.77 -17.76
CA LEU A 202 -2.14 -16.04 -17.59
C LEU A 202 -1.86 -17.02 -16.45
N ILE A 203 -2.46 -16.84 -15.27
CA ILE A 203 -2.22 -17.75 -14.13
C ILE A 203 -2.66 -19.17 -14.46
N PRO A 204 -3.87 -19.43 -15.01
CA PRO A 204 -4.26 -20.77 -15.44
C PRO A 204 -3.31 -21.37 -16.50
N TYR A 205 -2.88 -20.57 -17.46
CA TYR A 205 -1.91 -21.02 -18.46
C TYR A 205 -0.58 -21.46 -17.84
N LEU A 206 -0.06 -20.65 -16.92
CA LEU A 206 1.19 -20.98 -16.20
C LEU A 206 1.02 -22.19 -15.29
N GLN A 207 -0.13 -22.35 -14.64
CA GLN A 207 -0.43 -23.51 -13.79
C GLN A 207 -0.49 -24.81 -14.63
N GLN A 208 -1.13 -24.75 -15.79
CA GLN A 208 -1.29 -25.90 -16.67
C GLN A 208 0.01 -26.33 -17.33
N HIS A 209 0.84 -25.37 -17.78
CA HIS A 209 2.00 -25.67 -18.64
C HIS A 209 3.36 -25.59 -17.94
N PHE A 210 3.44 -24.97 -16.75
CA PHE A 210 4.73 -24.76 -16.07
C PHE A 210 4.73 -25.29 -14.64
N ASN A 211 3.79 -24.86 -13.80
CA ASN A 211 3.78 -25.26 -12.39
C ASN A 211 2.36 -25.24 -11.82
N PRO A 212 1.74 -26.39 -11.54
CA PRO A 212 0.39 -26.45 -10.96
C PRO A 212 0.29 -25.76 -9.59
N ASN A 213 1.39 -25.64 -8.84
CA ASN A 213 1.45 -24.99 -7.53
C ASN A 213 1.92 -23.51 -7.63
N LEU A 214 1.74 -22.86 -8.78
CA LEU A 214 2.26 -21.52 -9.06
C LEU A 214 1.87 -20.50 -7.98
N GLU A 215 0.62 -20.45 -7.55
CA GLU A 215 0.15 -19.47 -6.56
C GLU A 215 0.87 -19.64 -5.21
N GLU A 216 1.11 -20.88 -4.80
CA GLU A 216 1.85 -21.19 -3.58
C GLU A 216 3.30 -20.72 -3.67
N VAL A 217 4.01 -21.07 -4.76
CA VAL A 217 5.40 -20.67 -4.97
C VAL A 217 5.56 -19.14 -5.03
N LEU A 218 4.65 -18.46 -5.72
CA LEU A 218 4.64 -16.99 -5.76
C LEU A 218 4.35 -16.39 -4.38
N GLY A 219 3.46 -17.02 -3.61
CA GLY A 219 3.16 -16.64 -2.22
C GLY A 219 4.39 -16.76 -1.31
N GLN A 220 5.11 -17.87 -1.38
CA GLN A 220 6.36 -18.12 -0.65
C GLN A 220 7.45 -17.12 -1.06
N THR A 221 7.60 -16.89 -2.37
CA THR A 221 8.55 -15.88 -2.88
C THR A 221 8.26 -14.48 -2.32
N ALA A 222 6.98 -14.05 -2.31
CA ALA A 222 6.59 -12.77 -1.74
C ALA A 222 6.89 -12.67 -0.24
N GLU A 223 6.78 -13.77 0.49
CA GLU A 223 7.06 -13.84 1.93
C GLU A 223 8.56 -13.73 2.23
N LEU A 224 9.41 -14.45 1.48
CA LEU A 224 10.85 -14.32 1.58
C LEU A 224 11.31 -12.88 1.29
N LEU A 225 10.81 -12.30 0.20
CA LEU A 225 11.11 -10.90 -0.14
C LEU A 225 10.61 -9.90 0.92
N ALA A 226 9.51 -10.21 1.61
CA ALA A 226 9.01 -9.39 2.71
C ALA A 226 9.95 -9.43 3.93
N SER A 227 10.51 -10.60 4.24
CA SER A 227 11.48 -10.78 5.31
C SER A 227 12.79 -10.04 5.02
N ASP A 228 13.30 -10.17 3.80
CA ASP A 228 14.49 -9.45 3.34
C ASP A 228 14.28 -7.93 3.41
N ARG A 229 13.10 -7.47 2.96
CA ARG A 229 12.72 -6.07 3.04
C ARG A 229 12.72 -5.56 4.48
N ALA A 230 12.11 -6.29 5.41
CA ALA A 230 12.05 -5.90 6.82
C ALA A 230 13.45 -5.77 7.44
N TYR A 231 14.35 -6.72 7.13
CA TYR A 231 15.75 -6.64 7.55
C TYR A 231 16.44 -5.38 7.03
N PHE A 232 16.33 -5.12 5.72
CA PHE A 232 16.96 -3.94 5.12
C PHE A 232 16.33 -2.63 5.61
N GLU A 233 15.03 -2.58 5.86
CA GLU A 233 14.38 -1.39 6.43
C GLU A 233 14.93 -1.11 7.84
N ALA A 234 15.08 -2.14 8.70
CA ALA A 234 15.70 -1.99 10.01
C ALA A 234 17.16 -1.49 9.93
N GLU A 235 17.96 -2.04 9.03
CA GLU A 235 19.34 -1.59 8.82
C GLU A 235 19.42 -0.14 8.29
N VAL A 236 18.53 0.25 7.39
CA VAL A 236 18.45 1.63 6.89
C VAL A 236 18.04 2.59 8.02
N GLU A 237 17.09 2.22 8.88
CA GLU A 237 16.72 3.04 10.04
C GLU A 237 17.90 3.22 11.00
N ARG A 238 18.65 2.16 11.28
CA ARG A 238 19.83 2.19 12.14
C ARG A 238 20.95 3.07 11.59
N LEU A 239 21.18 3.00 10.27
CA LEU A 239 22.31 3.69 9.60
C LEU A 239 21.97 5.12 9.20
N ALA A 240 20.72 5.44 8.91
CA ALA A 240 20.31 6.75 8.41
C ALA A 240 20.81 7.93 9.24
N PRO A 241 20.72 7.92 10.60
CA PRO A 241 21.21 9.06 11.40
C PRO A 241 22.72 9.34 11.26
N THR A 242 23.49 8.32 10.85
CA THR A 242 24.95 8.47 10.69
C THR A 242 25.37 8.83 9.28
N VAL A 243 24.52 8.58 8.28
CA VAL A 243 24.79 8.75 6.85
C VAL A 243 24.07 9.96 6.26
N ILE A 244 22.87 10.26 6.78
CA ILE A 244 22.03 11.35 6.27
C ILE A 244 22.13 12.53 7.22
N ARG A 245 22.48 13.70 6.70
CA ARG A 245 22.39 14.98 7.38
C ARG A 245 21.13 15.70 6.88
N GLU A 246 20.33 16.21 7.80
CA GLU A 246 19.06 16.88 7.45
C GLU A 246 19.26 18.36 7.10
N HIS A 247 20.16 19.04 7.78
CA HIS A 247 20.38 20.48 7.61
C HIS A 247 21.89 20.85 7.50
N PRO A 248 22.35 21.33 6.36
CA PRO A 248 21.70 21.24 5.04
C PRO A 248 21.60 19.78 4.57
N PRO A 249 20.59 19.45 3.74
CA PRO A 249 20.35 18.05 3.33
C PRO A 249 21.55 17.49 2.56
N ALA A 250 22.13 16.41 3.07
CA ALA A 250 23.31 15.80 2.46
C ALA A 250 23.47 14.31 2.84
N LEU A 251 24.26 13.60 2.03
CA LEU A 251 24.69 12.23 2.28
C LEU A 251 26.20 12.19 2.55
N ASP A 252 26.61 11.45 3.59
CA ASP A 252 28.02 11.21 3.89
C ASP A 252 28.58 10.15 2.92
N ARG A 253 29.35 10.61 1.90
CA ARG A 253 29.88 9.73 0.87
C ARG A 253 30.95 8.78 1.39
N LEU A 254 31.70 9.16 2.43
CA LEU A 254 32.74 8.31 2.99
C LEU A 254 32.11 7.12 3.72
N ARG A 255 31.09 7.37 4.55
CA ARG A 255 30.34 6.30 5.19
C ARG A 255 29.59 5.43 4.21
N LEU A 256 28.94 6.03 3.19
CA LEU A 256 28.28 5.25 2.12
C LEU A 256 29.24 4.31 1.41
N ARG A 257 30.50 4.73 1.18
CA ARG A 257 31.50 3.93 0.47
C ARG A 257 31.84 2.63 1.19
N GLU A 258 31.76 2.62 2.52
CA GLU A 258 32.04 1.44 3.36
C GLU A 258 30.88 0.43 3.41
N LEU A 259 29.69 0.85 2.99
CA LEU A 259 28.50 0.01 3.07
C LEU A 259 28.35 -0.90 1.84
N PRO A 260 27.71 -2.08 2.01
CA PRO A 260 27.29 -2.91 0.90
C PRO A 260 26.39 -2.16 -0.09
N LEU A 261 26.48 -2.51 -1.38
CA LEU A 261 25.74 -1.88 -2.47
C LEU A 261 24.21 -1.79 -2.19
N ALA A 262 23.64 -2.84 -1.61
CA ALA A 262 22.21 -2.88 -1.27
C ALA A 262 21.83 -1.77 -0.28
N LEU A 263 22.66 -1.49 0.72
CA LEU A 263 22.43 -0.44 1.72
C LEU A 263 22.70 0.96 1.14
N GLN A 264 23.74 1.11 0.31
CA GLN A 264 23.98 2.37 -0.41
C GLN A 264 22.73 2.82 -1.18
N ARG A 265 22.16 1.92 -2.01
CA ARG A 265 20.96 2.19 -2.81
C ARG A 265 19.77 2.56 -1.95
N ARG A 266 19.52 1.86 -0.85
CA ARG A 266 18.38 2.10 0.04
C ARG A 266 18.49 3.40 0.82
N LEU A 267 19.67 3.74 1.33
CA LEU A 267 19.93 5.01 2.01
C LEU A 267 19.79 6.20 1.06
N ILE A 268 20.33 6.08 -0.16
CA ILE A 268 20.14 7.08 -1.23
C ILE A 268 18.65 7.21 -1.57
N GLN A 269 17.94 6.09 -1.74
CA GLN A 269 16.51 6.08 -2.02
C GLN A 269 15.69 6.76 -0.90
N ARG A 270 16.01 6.46 0.37
CA ARG A 270 15.38 7.10 1.54
C ARG A 270 15.59 8.61 1.51
N PHE A 271 16.83 9.06 1.34
CA PHE A 271 17.17 10.48 1.23
C PHE A 271 16.41 11.17 0.09
N LEU A 272 16.39 10.56 -1.10
CA LEU A 272 15.68 11.11 -2.25
C LEU A 272 14.17 11.18 -2.05
N ARG A 273 13.55 10.18 -1.41
CA ARG A 273 12.10 10.19 -1.09
C ARG A 273 11.69 11.33 -0.17
N GLN A 274 12.55 11.76 0.74
CA GLN A 274 12.29 12.91 1.62
C GLN A 274 12.31 14.24 0.84
N HIS A 275 13.05 14.31 -0.25
CA HIS A 275 13.31 15.57 -0.95
C HIS A 275 12.71 15.66 -2.35
N LEU A 276 12.33 14.54 -2.97
CA LEU A 276 11.72 14.49 -4.31
C LEU A 276 10.30 13.95 -4.23
N LYS A 277 9.32 14.75 -4.66
CA LYS A 277 7.91 14.34 -4.67
C LYS A 277 7.58 13.30 -5.75
N ARG A 278 8.31 13.26 -6.87
CA ARG A 278 8.11 12.37 -8.03
C ARG A 278 9.45 12.12 -8.73
N GLY A 279 9.46 11.18 -9.69
CA GLY A 279 10.62 10.96 -10.58
C GLY A 279 11.73 10.09 -10.00
N LEU A 280 11.52 9.45 -8.85
CA LEU A 280 12.48 8.51 -8.30
C LEU A 280 12.43 7.18 -9.08
N ASN A 281 13.55 6.83 -9.72
CA ASN A 281 13.73 5.57 -10.44
C ASN A 281 15.16 5.06 -10.26
N PHE A 282 15.45 3.87 -10.79
CA PHE A 282 16.76 3.23 -10.68
C PHE A 282 17.89 4.12 -11.21
N ARG A 283 17.70 4.79 -12.35
CA ARG A 283 18.72 5.65 -12.97
C ARG A 283 19.10 6.82 -12.05
N VAL A 284 18.13 7.42 -11.39
CA VAL A 284 18.37 8.52 -10.44
C VAL A 284 19.18 8.03 -9.24
N ILE A 285 18.86 6.87 -8.69
CA ILE A 285 19.59 6.28 -7.57
C ILE A 285 21.04 5.99 -7.97
N GLU A 286 21.28 5.39 -9.13
CA GLU A 286 22.61 5.08 -9.63
C GLU A 286 23.43 6.36 -9.97
N ALA A 287 22.78 7.41 -10.49
CA ALA A 287 23.44 8.69 -10.72
C ALA A 287 23.94 9.32 -9.41
N VAL A 288 23.15 9.23 -8.33
CA VAL A 288 23.59 9.69 -7.00
C VAL A 288 24.68 8.78 -6.43
N ARG A 289 24.54 7.47 -6.60
CA ARG A 289 25.53 6.50 -6.14
C ARG A 289 26.90 6.71 -6.79
N ALA A 290 26.93 7.07 -8.08
CA ALA A 290 28.17 7.40 -8.78
C ALA A 290 28.95 8.56 -8.15
N LEU A 291 28.26 9.48 -7.44
CA LEU A 291 28.92 10.57 -6.72
C LEU A 291 29.72 10.12 -5.50
N ILE A 292 29.51 8.90 -5.00
CA ILE A 292 30.25 8.36 -3.84
C ILE A 292 31.76 8.38 -4.11
N THR A 293 32.18 8.03 -5.33
CA THR A 293 33.58 7.95 -5.74
C THR A 293 34.03 9.10 -6.66
N ALA A 294 33.13 9.99 -7.03
CA ALA A 294 33.41 11.10 -7.94
C ALA A 294 34.28 12.17 -7.30
N GLY A 295 34.96 12.97 -8.13
CA GLY A 295 35.78 14.12 -7.70
C GLY A 295 34.93 15.22 -7.04
N ASN A 296 35.59 16.08 -6.27
CA ASN A 296 34.92 17.24 -5.66
C ASN A 296 34.35 18.16 -6.75
N GLY A 297 33.15 18.70 -6.54
CA GLY A 297 32.43 19.51 -7.53
C GLY A 297 31.62 18.72 -8.55
N SER A 298 31.80 17.39 -8.66
CA SER A 298 30.94 16.54 -9.53
C SER A 298 29.47 16.61 -9.10
N GLN A 299 28.58 16.60 -10.08
CA GLN A 299 27.14 16.73 -9.81
C GLN A 299 26.27 15.81 -10.68
N THR A 300 25.07 15.50 -10.23
CA THR A 300 24.08 14.82 -11.06
C THR A 300 23.53 15.74 -12.14
N ALA A 301 22.92 15.16 -13.18
CA ALA A 301 21.99 15.89 -14.03
C ALA A 301 20.84 16.49 -13.21
N SER A 302 20.08 17.40 -13.81
CA SER A 302 18.92 18.02 -13.17
C SER A 302 17.89 16.96 -12.78
N LEU A 303 17.49 16.95 -11.51
CA LEU A 303 16.44 16.13 -10.95
C LEU A 303 15.10 16.87 -10.99
N PRO A 304 13.97 16.18 -10.75
CA PRO A 304 12.66 16.81 -10.68
C PRO A 304 12.63 18.03 -9.73
N GLY A 305 12.09 19.14 -10.21
CA GLY A 305 12.06 20.41 -9.49
C GLY A 305 13.35 21.24 -9.61
N GLY A 306 14.17 20.96 -10.64
CA GLY A 306 15.42 21.72 -10.91
C GLY A 306 16.54 21.50 -9.90
N LYS A 307 16.38 20.50 -9.01
CA LYS A 307 17.37 20.15 -7.99
C LYS A 307 18.50 19.34 -8.61
N HIS A 308 19.67 19.36 -7.99
CA HIS A 308 20.77 18.45 -8.30
C HIS A 308 21.55 18.10 -7.02
N LEU A 309 22.33 17.04 -7.06
CA LEU A 309 23.23 16.68 -5.99
C LEU A 309 24.67 16.94 -6.43
N ARG A 310 25.49 17.51 -5.55
CA ARG A 310 26.89 17.90 -5.83
C ARG A 310 27.78 17.38 -4.71
N VAL A 311 28.97 16.93 -5.09
CA VAL A 311 30.05 16.57 -4.17
C VAL A 311 30.70 17.81 -3.59
N CYS A 312 30.63 17.96 -2.26
CA CYS A 312 31.27 18.99 -1.48
C CYS A 312 32.10 18.31 -0.37
N GLY A 313 33.39 18.05 -0.67
CA GLY A 313 34.26 17.30 0.25
C GLY A 313 33.71 15.94 0.66
N ARG A 314 33.45 15.76 1.93
CA ARG A 314 32.87 14.55 2.50
C ARG A 314 31.38 14.32 2.12
N TRP A 315 30.68 15.38 1.68
CA TRP A 315 29.23 15.35 1.54
C TRP A 315 28.78 15.35 0.09
N ILE A 316 27.69 14.65 -0.18
CA ILE A 316 26.89 14.79 -1.40
C ILE A 316 25.69 15.66 -1.01
N GLU A 317 25.73 16.94 -1.37
CA GLU A 317 24.76 17.94 -0.93
C GLU A 317 23.64 18.14 -1.95
N LEU A 318 22.39 18.29 -1.46
CA LEU A 318 21.25 18.63 -2.28
C LEU A 318 21.22 20.15 -2.52
N VAL A 319 21.47 20.53 -3.76
CA VAL A 319 21.43 21.93 -4.20
C VAL A 319 20.06 22.23 -4.77
N ARG A 320 19.43 23.28 -4.28
CA ARG A 320 18.17 23.81 -4.82
C ARG A 320 18.48 24.83 -5.92
N PRO A 321 17.65 24.96 -6.97
CA PRO A 321 17.78 26.07 -7.90
C PRO A 321 17.66 27.37 -7.12
N MET A 322 18.52 28.34 -7.40
CA MET A 322 18.31 29.70 -6.90
C MET A 322 16.97 30.21 -7.43
N PRO A 323 16.16 30.86 -6.58
CA PRO A 323 14.98 31.54 -7.08
C PRO A 323 15.43 32.51 -8.19
N PRO A 324 14.64 32.67 -9.26
CA PRO A 324 14.95 33.67 -10.27
C PRO A 324 15.13 35.03 -9.58
N PRO A 325 16.08 35.88 -10.05
CA PRO A 325 16.22 37.20 -9.51
C PRO A 325 14.87 37.93 -9.56
N PRO A 326 14.52 38.73 -8.56
CA PRO A 326 13.27 39.50 -8.58
C PRO A 326 13.20 40.26 -9.90
N ALA A 327 12.04 40.20 -10.55
CA ALA A 327 11.82 40.94 -11.79
C ALA A 327 12.26 42.41 -11.57
N PRO A 328 12.97 43.03 -12.53
CA PRO A 328 13.34 44.43 -12.41
C PRO A 328 12.08 45.25 -12.15
N VAL A 329 12.10 46.01 -11.07
CA VAL A 329 11.02 46.93 -10.74
C VAL A 329 10.83 47.86 -11.95
N PRO A 330 9.67 47.92 -12.59
CA PRO A 330 9.45 48.83 -13.71
C PRO A 330 9.85 50.25 -13.27
N PRO A 331 10.55 51.03 -14.08
CA PRO A 331 10.93 52.37 -13.73
C PRO A 331 9.65 53.17 -13.38
N GLY A 332 9.63 53.71 -12.17
CA GLY A 332 8.49 54.42 -11.63
C GLY A 332 7.98 55.46 -12.65
N GLN A 333 6.73 55.37 -12.98
CA GLN A 333 6.03 56.47 -13.68
C GLN A 333 6.20 57.72 -12.80
N GLY A 334 7.00 58.64 -13.29
CA GLY A 334 7.32 59.89 -12.63
C GLY A 334 6.05 60.57 -12.16
N GLY A 335 6.03 60.91 -10.89
CA GLY A 335 4.93 61.61 -10.25
C GLY A 335 4.51 62.82 -11.05
N ARG A 336 3.34 62.79 -11.58
CA ARG A 336 2.64 64.00 -11.98
C ARG A 336 2.23 64.70 -10.69
N SER A 337 2.84 65.87 -10.45
CA SER A 337 2.41 66.79 -9.41
C SER A 337 0.95 67.15 -9.61
N PRO A 338 0.14 67.24 -8.55
CA PRO A 338 -1.24 67.64 -8.67
C PRO A 338 -1.31 69.13 -9.09
N PRO A 339 -2.26 69.53 -9.93
CA PRO A 339 -2.44 70.93 -10.31
C PRO A 339 -2.84 71.75 -9.08
N PRO A 340 -2.46 73.03 -9.02
CA PRO A 340 -2.81 73.93 -7.92
C PRO A 340 -4.31 74.14 -7.88
N SER A 341 -4.85 74.09 -6.67
CA SER A 341 -6.29 74.40 -6.39
C SER A 341 -6.60 75.87 -6.75
N PRO A 342 -7.74 76.14 -7.40
CA PRO A 342 -8.16 77.52 -7.59
C PRO A 342 -8.61 78.11 -6.27
N LEU A 343 -8.07 79.26 -5.94
CA LEU A 343 -8.64 80.24 -4.97
C LEU A 343 -9.99 80.75 -5.50
N TYR A 344 -11.07 80.37 -4.77
CA TYR A 344 -12.16 81.27 -4.38
C TYR A 344 -13.07 80.54 -3.42
#